data_084ffd232e06fcbe9cff147c76289e60
#
_entry.id   084ffd232e06fcbe9cff147c76289e60
#
_cell.length_a   1.000
_cell.length_b   1.000
_cell.length_c   1.000
_cell.angle_alpha   90.00
_cell.angle_beta   90.00
_cell.angle_gamma   90.00
#
_symmetry.space_group_name_H-M   'P 1'
#
loop_
_entity.id
_entity.type
_entity.pdbx_description
1 polymer ?
#
loop_
_entity_poly.entity_id
_entity_poly.type
_entity_poly.pdbx_seq_one_letter_code
_entity_poly.pdbx_strand_id
1 'polypeptide(L)'
;MENTTAPLMLAKEQRRSRQRLLRQQDPAYATTQGLLPSNVPDDTGSLGMDQLQLEETPGPVLRCKFHNGKIVNKKWTCCGEHVMGPPCKQEEEHKPEQRTLKEISNRWQYTATPSSTTKDTRKAVVIDCEMGTAASGDCELIRLTLIDYFSCHVLIDKLVWPDVPMSHLNTKWSGVTWKMMHEARNKRKCVLGWRNARSLIWKFVSPETIVIGHGVKSDLTSLRWIHPRVIDTLIVEGDNHGATTGLSLKKLAEERLGRVIQKGRGHDSLEDATATRDLLHWNVVRMVKGTEA
;
A
#
# COMPACT_ATOMS: atom_id res chain seq x y z
N MET A 1 -14.20 48.73 9.88
CA MET A 1 -14.86 47.82 8.90
C MET A 1 -13.86 47.57 7.80
N GLU A 2 -12.97 46.56 7.99
CA GLU A 2 -11.92 46.22 7.03
C GLU A 2 -12.29 44.96 6.25
N ASN A 3 -12.07 45.06 4.96
CA ASN A 3 -12.56 44.17 3.89
C ASN A 3 -11.87 42.82 3.90
N THR A 4 -12.58 41.74 4.24
CA THR A 4 -12.11 40.32 4.30
C THR A 4 -12.24 39.56 2.97
N THR A 5 -12.24 40.22 1.81
CA THR A 5 -12.47 39.59 0.50
C THR A 5 -11.20 39.17 -0.28
N ALA A 6 -10.02 39.61 0.13
CA ALA A 6 -8.77 39.34 -0.60
C ALA A 6 -8.27 37.88 -0.58
N PRO A 7 -8.36 37.09 0.52
CA PRO A 7 -7.82 35.71 0.53
C PRO A 7 -8.61 34.71 -0.32
N LEU A 8 -9.91 34.92 -0.51
CA LEU A 8 -10.75 34.02 -1.29
C LEU A 8 -10.53 34.14 -2.80
N MET A 9 -10.15 35.30 -3.28
CA MET A 9 -9.87 35.55 -4.70
C MET A 9 -8.56 34.88 -5.13
N LEU A 10 -7.52 35.00 -4.30
CA LEU A 10 -6.20 34.35 -4.58
C LEU A 10 -6.30 32.83 -4.67
N ALA A 11 -7.08 32.19 -3.80
CA ALA A 11 -7.28 30.76 -3.80
C ALA A 11 -8.05 30.27 -5.04
N LYS A 12 -8.99 31.05 -5.56
CA LYS A 12 -9.71 30.73 -6.81
C LYS A 12 -8.82 30.86 -8.06
N GLU A 13 -7.94 31.83 -8.08
CA GLU A 13 -6.98 32.04 -9.17
C GLU A 13 -5.91 30.94 -9.22
N GLN A 14 -5.37 30.55 -8.07
CA GLN A 14 -4.43 29.44 -7.97
C GLN A 14 -5.06 28.09 -8.38
N ARG A 15 -6.33 27.85 -8.05
CA ARG A 15 -7.07 26.66 -8.53
C ARG A 15 -7.27 26.68 -10.05
N ARG A 16 -7.58 27.83 -10.65
CA ARG A 16 -7.75 27.97 -12.10
C ARG A 16 -6.43 27.79 -12.86
N SER A 17 -5.33 28.31 -12.34
CA SER A 17 -3.99 28.13 -12.93
C SER A 17 -3.54 26.66 -12.87
N ARG A 18 -3.80 25.97 -11.76
CA ARG A 18 -3.47 24.54 -11.63
C ARG A 18 -4.31 23.66 -12.55
N GLN A 19 -5.59 23.98 -12.75
CA GLN A 19 -6.45 23.27 -13.71
C GLN A 19 -6.05 23.54 -15.17
N ARG A 20 -5.53 24.71 -15.49
CA ARG A 20 -4.98 25.02 -16.84
C ARG A 20 -3.70 24.22 -17.12
N LEU A 21 -2.79 24.12 -16.15
CA LEU A 21 -1.55 23.33 -16.28
C LEU A 21 -1.83 21.81 -16.44
N LEU A 22 -2.81 21.27 -15.73
CA LEU A 22 -3.20 19.86 -15.86
C LEU A 22 -3.85 19.55 -17.22
N ARG A 23 -4.58 20.50 -17.83
CA ARG A 23 -5.17 20.34 -19.16
C ARG A 23 -4.13 20.42 -20.30
N GLN A 24 -3.01 21.10 -20.10
CA GLN A 24 -1.93 21.19 -21.08
C GLN A 24 -1.02 19.94 -21.10
N GLN A 25 -1.13 19.03 -20.13
CA GLN A 25 -0.37 17.78 -20.05
C GLN A 25 -1.17 16.54 -20.49
N ASP A 26 -2.40 16.71 -20.97
CA ASP A 26 -3.23 15.61 -21.47
C ASP A 26 -2.96 15.40 -22.98
N PRO A 27 -2.42 14.24 -23.39
CA PRO A 27 -2.14 13.95 -24.82
C PRO A 27 -3.39 14.01 -25.71
N ALA A 28 -4.59 13.87 -25.14
CA ALA A 28 -5.85 13.97 -25.87
C ALA A 28 -6.20 15.41 -26.30
N TYR A 29 -5.55 16.43 -25.73
CA TYR A 29 -5.82 17.83 -26.06
C TYR A 29 -5.09 18.32 -27.32
N ALA A 30 -4.07 17.59 -27.78
CA ALA A 30 -3.26 17.96 -28.96
C ALA A 30 -3.93 17.62 -30.28
N THR A 31 -5.01 16.83 -30.30
CA THR A 31 -5.64 16.29 -31.51
C THR A 31 -6.83 17.10 -32.03
N THR A 32 -7.22 18.21 -31.40
CA THR A 32 -8.43 18.97 -31.75
C THR A 32 -8.17 20.36 -32.38
N GLN A 33 -6.92 20.72 -32.69
CA GLN A 33 -6.67 21.92 -33.49
C GLN A 33 -6.17 21.51 -34.88
N GLY A 34 -7.13 21.35 -35.78
CA GLY A 34 -6.88 21.01 -37.16
C GLY A 34 -6.11 22.11 -37.92
N LEU A 35 -5.01 21.74 -38.50
CA LEU A 35 -4.42 22.42 -39.65
C LEU A 35 -4.54 21.46 -40.83
N LEU A 36 -5.51 21.73 -41.69
CA LEU A 36 -5.61 21.12 -43.01
C LEU A 36 -4.57 21.78 -43.91
N PRO A 37 -3.69 21.03 -44.57
CA PRO A 37 -2.96 21.55 -45.74
C PRO A 37 -3.86 21.44 -46.99
N SER A 38 -4.15 22.57 -47.57
CA SER A 38 -4.65 22.68 -48.95
C SER A 38 -3.51 22.38 -49.90
N ASN A 39 -3.61 21.29 -50.67
CA ASN A 39 -3.16 21.19 -52.07
C ASN A 39 -3.30 19.74 -52.53
N VAL A 40 -4.33 19.49 -53.33
CA VAL A 40 -4.48 18.28 -54.12
C VAL A 40 -4.11 18.67 -55.56
N PRO A 41 -3.16 18.03 -56.22
CA PRO A 41 -3.05 18.08 -57.66
C PRO A 41 -3.98 17.01 -58.28
N ASP A 42 -4.82 17.47 -59.16
CA ASP A 42 -5.63 16.66 -60.07
C ASP A 42 -4.69 15.96 -61.06
N ASP A 43 -4.61 14.64 -61.05
CA ASP A 43 -4.01 13.87 -62.14
C ASP A 43 -4.87 12.64 -62.45
N THR A 44 -5.60 12.79 -63.55
CA THR A 44 -6.39 11.74 -64.18
C THR A 44 -5.46 10.82 -64.97
N GLY A 45 -4.97 9.77 -64.32
CA GLY A 45 -4.20 8.70 -64.98
C GLY A 45 -4.90 7.34 -64.77
N SER A 46 -5.57 6.90 -65.86
CA SER A 46 -6.04 5.52 -66.03
C SER A 46 -4.89 4.54 -65.94
N LEU A 47 -4.88 3.66 -64.91
CA LEU A 47 -4.01 2.48 -64.91
C LEU A 47 -4.74 1.27 -64.31
N GLY A 48 -4.60 0.17 -65.00
CA GLY A 48 -4.84 -1.21 -64.92
C GLY A 48 -5.34 -1.80 -63.60
N MET A 49 -6.36 -2.67 -63.72
CA MET A 49 -6.76 -3.67 -62.72
C MET A 49 -5.61 -4.67 -62.54
N ASP A 50 -4.69 -4.39 -61.64
CA ASP A 50 -3.80 -5.39 -61.07
C ASP A 50 -4.21 -5.72 -59.65
N GLN A 51 -4.25 -7.01 -59.37
CA GLN A 51 -4.61 -7.74 -58.18
C GLN A 51 -4.27 -6.99 -56.88
N LEU A 52 -5.29 -6.43 -56.20
CA LEU A 52 -5.22 -6.09 -54.79
C LEU A 52 -5.04 -7.40 -54.00
N GLN A 53 -3.79 -7.75 -53.71
CA GLN A 53 -3.50 -8.63 -52.60
C GLN A 53 -4.00 -7.91 -51.33
N LEU A 54 -5.09 -8.42 -50.79
CA LEU A 54 -5.51 -8.10 -49.45
C LEU A 54 -4.35 -8.52 -48.50
N GLU A 55 -3.51 -7.58 -48.13
CA GLU A 55 -2.61 -7.78 -46.97
C GLU A 55 -3.50 -8.08 -45.78
N GLU A 56 -3.51 -9.31 -45.33
CA GLU A 56 -4.15 -9.70 -44.08
C GLU A 56 -3.52 -8.85 -42.97
N THR A 57 -4.27 -7.88 -42.45
CA THR A 57 -3.83 -7.13 -41.27
C THR A 57 -3.54 -8.15 -40.18
N PRO A 58 -2.34 -8.14 -39.60
CA PRO A 58 -2.00 -9.11 -38.55
C PRO A 58 -3.05 -9.03 -37.46
N GLY A 59 -3.64 -10.18 -37.12
CA GLY A 59 -4.67 -10.26 -36.07
C GLY A 59 -4.17 -9.69 -34.74
N PRO A 60 -5.08 -9.36 -33.82
CA PRO A 60 -4.75 -8.71 -32.57
C PRO A 60 -3.70 -9.49 -31.78
N VAL A 61 -2.64 -8.83 -31.34
CA VAL A 61 -1.56 -9.46 -30.55
C VAL A 61 -2.01 -9.59 -29.10
N LEU A 62 -2.41 -10.81 -28.70
CA LEU A 62 -2.86 -11.14 -27.34
C LEU A 62 -1.66 -11.17 -26.37
N ARG A 63 -1.33 -10.04 -25.76
CA ARG A 63 -0.17 -9.86 -24.87
C ARG A 63 -0.45 -10.25 -23.42
N CYS A 64 -1.70 -10.13 -22.98
CA CYS A 64 -2.10 -10.39 -21.61
C CYS A 64 -2.58 -11.84 -21.46
N LYS A 65 -1.85 -12.67 -20.70
CA LYS A 65 -2.19 -14.06 -20.41
C LYS A 65 -2.48 -14.22 -18.92
N PHE A 66 -3.65 -14.76 -18.55
CA PHE A 66 -4.07 -14.82 -17.15
C PHE A 66 -5.13 -15.87 -16.85
N HIS A 67 -5.37 -16.09 -15.56
CA HIS A 67 -6.55 -16.78 -15.03
C HIS A 67 -7.46 -15.76 -14.34
N ASN A 68 -8.75 -15.74 -14.66
CA ASN A 68 -9.71 -14.83 -14.02
C ASN A 68 -10.46 -15.45 -12.84
N GLY A 69 -10.10 -16.69 -12.46
CA GLY A 69 -10.66 -17.39 -11.30
C GLY A 69 -9.84 -17.19 -10.03
N LYS A 70 -10.34 -17.77 -8.93
CA LYS A 70 -9.65 -17.87 -7.65
C LYS A 70 -8.95 -19.24 -7.54
N ILE A 71 -7.96 -19.34 -6.67
CA ILE A 71 -7.31 -20.61 -6.36
C ILE A 71 -8.05 -21.28 -5.21
N VAL A 72 -8.55 -22.50 -5.45
CA VAL A 72 -9.18 -23.36 -4.43
C VAL A 72 -8.55 -24.73 -4.54
N ASN A 73 -8.04 -25.27 -3.44
CA ASN A 73 -7.39 -26.59 -3.39
C ASN A 73 -6.32 -26.78 -4.49
N LYS A 74 -5.45 -25.78 -4.67
CA LYS A 74 -4.38 -25.72 -5.69
C LYS A 74 -4.89 -25.76 -7.15
N LYS A 75 -6.16 -25.48 -7.40
CA LYS A 75 -6.75 -25.40 -8.73
C LYS A 75 -7.40 -24.05 -8.98
N TRP A 76 -7.35 -23.58 -10.22
CA TRP A 76 -8.04 -22.38 -10.67
C TRP A 76 -9.53 -22.65 -10.87
N THR A 77 -10.39 -21.82 -10.28
CA THR A 77 -11.88 -21.99 -10.42
C THR A 77 -12.39 -21.67 -11.82
N CYS A 78 -11.63 -20.97 -12.65
CA CYS A 78 -12.01 -20.61 -14.03
C CYS A 78 -11.84 -21.74 -15.03
N CYS A 79 -10.88 -22.66 -14.81
CA CYS A 79 -10.55 -23.74 -15.77
C CYS A 79 -10.34 -25.10 -15.10
N GLY A 80 -10.28 -25.16 -13.76
CA GLY A 80 -10.03 -26.42 -13.04
C GLY A 80 -8.58 -26.90 -13.06
N GLU A 81 -7.68 -26.22 -13.80
CA GLU A 81 -6.27 -26.56 -13.90
C GLU A 81 -5.52 -26.28 -12.60
N HIS A 82 -4.38 -26.97 -12.43
CA HIS A 82 -3.49 -26.73 -11.30
C HIS A 82 -2.96 -25.28 -11.30
N VAL A 83 -2.69 -24.73 -10.13
CA VAL A 83 -2.20 -23.34 -9.95
C VAL A 83 -0.96 -23.01 -10.79
N MET A 84 -0.11 -23.99 -11.07
CA MET A 84 1.08 -23.86 -11.93
C MET A 84 0.79 -24.13 -13.41
N GLY A 85 -0.45 -24.39 -13.79
CA GLY A 85 -0.85 -24.60 -15.18
C GLY A 85 -0.80 -23.32 -16.02
N PRO A 86 -0.79 -23.46 -17.35
CA PRO A 86 -0.75 -22.30 -18.23
C PRO A 86 -2.02 -21.46 -18.12
N PRO A 87 -1.92 -20.15 -18.37
CA PRO A 87 -3.07 -19.24 -18.37
C PRO A 87 -4.19 -19.71 -19.29
N CYS A 88 -5.43 -19.69 -18.82
CA CYS A 88 -6.59 -20.15 -19.59
C CYS A 88 -7.29 -19.05 -20.40
N LYS A 89 -6.88 -17.79 -20.24
CA LYS A 89 -7.39 -16.63 -20.97
C LYS A 89 -6.27 -15.77 -21.53
N GLN A 90 -6.55 -15.15 -22.67
CA GLN A 90 -5.66 -14.22 -23.35
C GLN A 90 -6.46 -13.01 -23.83
N GLU A 91 -5.92 -11.80 -23.64
CA GLU A 91 -6.49 -10.54 -24.12
C GLU A 91 -5.38 -9.64 -24.67
N GLU A 92 -5.74 -8.64 -25.46
CA GLU A 92 -4.79 -7.69 -26.05
C GLU A 92 -4.16 -6.82 -24.98
N GLU A 93 -4.98 -6.35 -24.03
CA GLU A 93 -4.59 -5.43 -22.97
C GLU A 93 -5.14 -5.86 -21.61
N HIS A 94 -4.51 -5.34 -20.56
CA HIS A 94 -5.02 -5.45 -19.21
C HIS A 94 -6.30 -4.60 -19.06
N LYS A 95 -7.41 -5.24 -18.71
CA LYS A 95 -8.63 -4.52 -18.34
C LYS A 95 -8.59 -4.20 -16.86
N PRO A 96 -8.55 -2.91 -16.46
CA PRO A 96 -8.64 -2.54 -15.07
C PRO A 96 -9.98 -2.98 -14.49
N GLU A 97 -9.96 -3.47 -13.25
CA GLU A 97 -11.18 -3.80 -12.53
C GLU A 97 -12.03 -2.53 -12.38
N GLN A 98 -13.28 -2.59 -12.83
CA GLN A 98 -14.22 -1.48 -12.65
C GLN A 98 -14.57 -1.35 -11.17
N ARG A 99 -14.22 -0.22 -10.58
CA ARG A 99 -14.49 0.10 -9.17
C ARG A 99 -15.29 1.38 -9.08
N THR A 100 -16.18 1.42 -8.09
CA THR A 100 -16.88 2.66 -7.77
C THR A 100 -15.91 3.69 -7.18
N LEU A 101 -16.23 4.98 -7.30
CA LEU A 101 -15.44 6.06 -6.67
C LEU A 101 -15.31 5.86 -5.16
N LYS A 102 -16.32 5.29 -4.51
CA LYS A 102 -16.30 4.98 -3.08
C LYS A 102 -15.28 3.89 -2.75
N GLU A 103 -15.20 2.83 -3.55
CA GLU A 103 -14.20 1.78 -3.39
C GLU A 103 -12.79 2.30 -3.64
N ILE A 104 -12.59 3.10 -4.70
CA ILE A 104 -11.31 3.75 -5.00
C ILE A 104 -10.90 4.65 -3.83
N SER A 105 -11.81 5.49 -3.32
CA SER A 105 -11.53 6.37 -2.19
C SER A 105 -11.19 5.60 -0.92
N ASN A 106 -11.89 4.51 -0.62
CA ASN A 106 -11.62 3.72 0.58
C ASN A 106 -10.30 2.95 0.50
N ARG A 107 -9.96 2.42 -0.67
CA ARG A 107 -8.81 1.53 -0.85
C ARG A 107 -7.51 2.25 -1.21
N TRP A 108 -7.61 3.31 -2.03
CA TRP A 108 -6.46 3.94 -2.67
C TRP A 108 -6.18 5.38 -2.23
N GLN A 109 -7.01 5.93 -1.34
CA GLN A 109 -6.79 7.27 -0.82
C GLN A 109 -5.71 7.28 0.26
N TYR A 110 -4.45 7.26 -0.16
CA TYR A 110 -3.32 7.40 0.75
C TYR A 110 -3.13 8.85 1.18
N THR A 111 -2.66 9.02 2.40
CA THR A 111 -2.43 10.35 2.99
C THR A 111 -1.00 10.40 3.54
N ALA A 112 -0.29 11.45 3.18
CA ALA A 112 1.05 11.71 3.72
C ALA A 112 0.98 12.13 5.19
N THR A 113 2.06 11.88 5.92
CA THR A 113 2.23 12.38 7.29
C THR A 113 2.11 13.90 7.29
N PRO A 114 1.25 14.48 8.15
CA PRO A 114 1.11 15.93 8.25
C PRO A 114 2.39 16.58 8.82
N SER A 115 2.70 17.79 8.39
CA SER A 115 3.89 18.54 8.83
C SER A 115 3.77 19.07 10.26
N SER A 116 2.64 18.86 10.96
CA SER A 116 2.45 19.30 12.33
C SER A 116 3.30 18.48 13.29
N THR A 117 4.02 19.16 14.18
CA THR A 117 4.71 18.57 15.31
C THR A 117 3.95 18.87 16.59
N THR A 118 3.90 17.91 17.50
CA THR A 118 3.36 18.08 18.85
C THR A 118 4.48 17.91 19.88
N LYS A 119 4.23 18.26 21.14
CA LYS A 119 5.18 17.98 22.25
C LYS A 119 5.44 16.46 22.42
N ASP A 120 4.52 15.63 21.92
CA ASP A 120 4.60 14.17 22.03
C ASP A 120 5.29 13.52 20.83
N THR A 121 5.69 14.30 19.82
CA THR A 121 6.39 13.80 18.62
C THR A 121 7.69 13.09 19.00
N ARG A 122 7.90 11.91 18.43
CA ARG A 122 9.07 11.04 18.69
C ARG A 122 10.09 11.17 17.56
N LYS A 123 11.36 10.93 17.88
CA LYS A 123 12.45 10.86 16.88
C LYS A 123 12.35 9.61 16.03
N ALA A 124 12.03 8.47 16.65
CA ALA A 124 11.82 7.20 15.98
C ALA A 124 10.76 6.37 16.72
N VAL A 125 9.94 5.66 15.96
CA VAL A 125 8.89 4.76 16.47
C VAL A 125 8.96 3.43 15.75
N VAL A 126 8.48 2.37 16.41
CA VAL A 126 8.32 1.05 15.78
C VAL A 126 6.84 0.74 15.71
N ILE A 127 6.41 0.30 14.54
CA ILE A 127 5.02 -0.06 14.26
C ILE A 127 4.92 -1.54 13.92
N ASP A 128 3.83 -2.14 14.38
CA ASP A 128 3.36 -3.45 13.94
C ASP A 128 1.84 -3.48 13.93
N CYS A 129 1.23 -4.05 12.90
CA CYS A 129 -0.21 -4.09 12.71
C CYS A 129 -0.70 -5.51 12.49
N GLU A 130 -1.86 -5.84 13.06
CA GLU A 130 -2.57 -7.07 12.69
C GLU A 130 -3.67 -6.76 11.68
N MET A 131 -3.84 -7.67 10.72
CA MET A 131 -4.80 -7.50 9.64
C MET A 131 -5.74 -8.70 9.52
N GLY A 132 -7.02 -8.37 9.22
CA GLY A 132 -8.04 -9.32 8.80
C GLY A 132 -8.33 -9.23 7.31
N THR A 133 -9.27 -10.04 6.83
CA THR A 133 -9.73 -10.03 5.43
C THR A 133 -11.16 -9.53 5.38
N ALA A 134 -11.39 -8.46 4.64
CA ALA A 134 -12.72 -7.92 4.37
C ALA A 134 -13.55 -8.86 3.47
N ALA A 135 -14.86 -8.65 3.42
CA ALA A 135 -15.75 -9.38 2.51
C ALA A 135 -15.39 -9.18 1.02
N SER A 136 -14.75 -8.05 0.68
CA SER A 136 -14.19 -7.78 -0.65
C SER A 136 -12.93 -8.59 -0.97
N GLY A 137 -12.33 -9.27 0.01
CA GLY A 137 -11.04 -9.94 -0.08
C GLY A 137 -9.84 -9.03 0.25
N ASP A 138 -10.08 -7.76 0.53
CA ASP A 138 -9.03 -6.80 0.89
C ASP A 138 -8.51 -7.02 2.30
N CYS A 139 -7.26 -6.60 2.51
CA CYS A 139 -6.62 -6.61 3.83
C CYS A 139 -7.07 -5.37 4.61
N GLU A 140 -7.56 -5.57 5.84
CA GLU A 140 -8.05 -4.50 6.71
C GLU A 140 -7.39 -4.53 8.08
N LEU A 141 -7.06 -3.34 8.59
CA LEU A 141 -6.45 -3.15 9.91
C LEU A 141 -7.41 -3.58 11.04
N ILE A 142 -6.94 -4.42 11.95
CA ILE A 142 -7.71 -4.88 13.13
C ILE A 142 -6.98 -4.68 14.47
N ARG A 143 -5.67 -4.45 14.47
CA ARG A 143 -4.89 -4.03 15.64
C ARG A 143 -3.75 -3.14 15.20
N LEU A 144 -3.46 -2.11 16.00
CA LEU A 144 -2.35 -1.18 15.81
C LEU A 144 -1.52 -1.12 17.07
N THR A 145 -0.22 -1.37 16.95
CA THR A 145 0.79 -1.17 17.97
C THR A 145 1.84 -0.16 17.50
N LEU A 146 2.19 0.78 18.37
CA LEU A 146 3.24 1.76 18.16
C LEU A 146 4.04 1.90 19.46
N ILE A 147 5.36 1.75 19.40
CA ILE A 147 6.26 1.96 20.52
C ILE A 147 7.32 3.00 20.21
N ASP A 148 7.79 3.70 21.22
CA ASP A 148 8.95 4.59 21.10
C ASP A 148 10.23 3.75 20.99
N TYR A 149 11.04 4.01 19.96
CA TYR A 149 12.25 3.22 19.68
C TYR A 149 13.28 3.32 20.81
N PHE A 150 13.46 4.51 21.39
CA PHE A 150 14.51 4.74 22.38
C PHE A 150 14.11 4.31 23.79
N SER A 151 12.91 4.65 24.22
CA SER A 151 12.42 4.35 25.59
C SER A 151 11.68 3.02 25.71
N CYS A 152 11.34 2.36 24.60
CA CYS A 152 10.45 1.18 24.53
C CYS A 152 9.04 1.43 25.10
N HIS A 153 8.67 2.69 25.34
CA HIS A 153 7.36 3.03 25.86
C HIS A 153 6.27 2.73 24.84
N VAL A 154 5.21 2.04 25.27
CA VAL A 154 4.04 1.74 24.41
C VAL A 154 3.23 3.01 24.25
N LEU A 155 3.21 3.55 23.03
CA LEU A 155 2.48 4.76 22.67
C LEU A 155 1.03 4.44 22.29
N ILE A 156 0.85 3.36 21.52
CA ILE A 156 -0.45 2.84 21.08
C ILE A 156 -0.40 1.31 21.14
N ASP A 157 -1.41 0.69 21.73
CA ASP A 157 -1.76 -0.72 21.54
C ASP A 157 -3.29 -0.82 21.62
N LYS A 158 -3.92 -0.90 20.44
CA LYS A 158 -5.36 -0.82 20.33
C LYS A 158 -5.89 -1.76 19.24
N LEU A 159 -6.99 -2.46 19.56
CA LEU A 159 -7.82 -3.07 18.55
C LEU A 159 -8.48 -1.98 17.70
N VAL A 160 -8.61 -2.26 16.41
CA VAL A 160 -9.23 -1.35 15.44
C VAL A 160 -10.46 -2.04 14.86
N TRP A 161 -11.64 -1.47 15.10
CA TRP A 161 -12.88 -1.97 14.54
C TRP A 161 -12.99 -1.55 13.08
N PRO A 162 -13.04 -2.50 12.12
CA PRO A 162 -13.06 -2.14 10.69
C PRO A 162 -14.32 -1.37 10.28
N ASP A 163 -14.18 -0.50 9.28
CA ASP A 163 -15.30 0.27 8.69
C ASP A 163 -16.05 -0.52 7.61
N VAL A 164 -15.61 -1.73 7.29
CA VAL A 164 -16.14 -2.59 6.23
C VAL A 164 -16.54 -3.96 6.79
N PRO A 165 -17.47 -4.67 6.13
CA PRO A 165 -17.78 -6.05 6.46
C PRO A 165 -16.54 -6.94 6.33
N MET A 166 -16.32 -7.82 7.33
CA MET A 166 -15.17 -8.73 7.36
C MET A 166 -15.58 -10.15 7.04
N SER A 167 -14.78 -10.86 6.23
CA SER A 167 -14.87 -12.31 6.05
C SER A 167 -14.33 -13.04 7.27
N HIS A 168 -13.11 -12.68 7.69
CA HIS A 168 -12.46 -13.27 8.86
C HIS A 168 -11.35 -12.36 9.40
N LEU A 169 -11.00 -12.55 10.69
CA LEU A 169 -9.95 -11.78 11.36
C LEU A 169 -8.55 -12.40 11.23
N ASN A 170 -8.39 -13.46 10.43
CA ASN A 170 -7.12 -14.20 10.32
C ASN A 170 -6.58 -14.66 11.69
N THR A 171 -7.46 -15.02 12.63
CA THR A 171 -7.14 -15.28 14.05
C THR A 171 -5.94 -16.23 14.25
N LYS A 172 -5.75 -17.18 13.35
CA LYS A 172 -4.59 -18.10 13.39
C LYS A 172 -3.25 -17.34 13.33
N TRP A 173 -3.23 -16.21 12.64
CA TRP A 173 -2.05 -15.37 12.41
C TRP A 173 -2.08 -14.12 13.29
N SER A 174 -3.17 -13.37 13.24
CA SER A 174 -3.33 -12.10 13.97
C SER A 174 -3.51 -12.25 15.48
N GLY A 175 -3.81 -13.45 15.99
CA GLY A 175 -4.19 -13.63 17.40
C GLY A 175 -5.52 -12.96 17.79
N VAL A 176 -6.09 -12.11 16.95
CA VAL A 176 -7.33 -11.35 17.26
C VAL A 176 -8.56 -12.21 17.01
N THR A 177 -9.48 -12.24 17.99
CA THR A 177 -10.76 -12.96 17.89
C THR A 177 -11.94 -11.99 17.88
N TRP A 178 -13.08 -12.43 17.34
CA TRP A 178 -14.33 -11.66 17.39
C TRP A 178 -14.75 -11.35 18.84
N LYS A 179 -14.52 -12.26 19.76
CA LYS A 179 -14.78 -12.03 21.18
C LYS A 179 -14.00 -10.81 21.69
N MET A 180 -12.69 -10.76 21.45
CA MET A 180 -11.85 -9.61 21.83
C MET A 180 -12.34 -8.31 21.18
N MET A 181 -12.69 -8.35 19.89
CA MET A 181 -13.18 -7.19 19.16
C MET A 181 -14.48 -6.64 19.76
N HIS A 182 -15.47 -7.52 20.00
CA HIS A 182 -16.75 -7.12 20.62
C HIS A 182 -16.57 -6.60 22.05
N GLU A 183 -15.74 -7.25 22.87
CA GLU A 183 -15.46 -6.78 24.23
C GLU A 183 -14.80 -5.39 24.21
N ALA A 184 -13.81 -5.18 23.35
CA ALA A 184 -13.14 -3.89 23.22
C ALA A 184 -14.11 -2.80 22.75
N ARG A 185 -15.00 -3.11 21.79
CA ARG A 185 -16.02 -2.18 21.31
C ARG A 185 -17.03 -1.82 22.39
N ASN A 186 -17.56 -2.81 23.10
CA ASN A 186 -18.54 -2.61 24.19
C ASN A 186 -17.95 -1.77 25.33
N LYS A 187 -16.67 -1.96 25.64
CA LYS A 187 -15.93 -1.19 26.65
C LYS A 187 -15.42 0.17 26.11
N ARG A 188 -15.70 0.54 24.86
CA ARG A 188 -15.20 1.75 24.19
C ARG A 188 -13.67 1.86 24.20
N LYS A 189 -12.97 0.72 24.15
CA LYS A 189 -11.50 0.62 24.18
C LYS A 189 -10.87 0.36 22.81
N CYS A 190 -11.67 0.14 21.75
CA CYS A 190 -11.18 0.03 20.37
C CYS A 190 -11.23 1.36 19.62
N VAL A 191 -10.40 1.48 18.61
CA VAL A 191 -10.43 2.57 17.63
C VAL A 191 -11.41 2.20 16.52
N LEU A 192 -12.20 3.16 16.03
CA LEU A 192 -13.15 2.92 14.93
C LEU A 192 -12.49 3.31 13.60
N GLY A 193 -12.23 2.33 12.77
CA GLY A 193 -11.66 2.47 11.44
C GLY A 193 -10.19 2.87 11.38
N TRP A 194 -9.56 2.51 10.28
CA TRP A 194 -8.14 2.78 10.03
C TRP A 194 -7.79 4.29 9.95
N ARG A 195 -8.76 5.14 9.54
CA ARG A 195 -8.56 6.60 9.50
C ARG A 195 -8.29 7.18 10.89
N ASN A 196 -9.07 6.77 11.88
CA ASN A 196 -8.86 7.20 13.26
C ASN A 196 -7.59 6.56 13.86
N ALA A 197 -7.29 5.31 13.53
CA ALA A 197 -6.04 4.65 13.93
C ALA A 197 -4.82 5.42 13.40
N ARG A 198 -4.81 5.79 12.12
CA ARG A 198 -3.76 6.62 11.52
C ARG A 198 -3.66 8.00 12.19
N SER A 199 -4.79 8.63 12.50
CA SER A 199 -4.81 9.94 13.19
C SER A 199 -4.22 9.86 14.61
N LEU A 200 -4.33 8.72 15.28
CA LEU A 200 -3.66 8.50 16.56
C LEU A 200 -2.14 8.46 16.42
N ILE A 201 -1.62 7.84 15.35
CA ILE A 201 -0.18 7.79 15.06
C ILE A 201 0.38 9.21 14.91
N TRP A 202 -0.34 10.09 14.23
CA TRP A 202 0.09 11.47 13.96
C TRP A 202 0.23 12.36 15.19
N LYS A 203 -0.20 11.89 16.37
CA LYS A 203 0.13 12.55 17.64
C LYS A 203 1.60 12.39 18.01
N PHE A 204 2.24 11.32 17.52
CA PHE A 204 3.62 10.95 17.86
C PHE A 204 4.58 11.03 16.69
N VAL A 205 4.06 11.14 15.45
CA VAL A 205 4.83 11.03 14.20
C VAL A 205 4.67 12.30 13.37
N SER A 206 5.80 12.91 13.01
CA SER A 206 5.93 13.97 12.00
C SER A 206 6.68 13.42 10.78
N PRO A 207 6.80 14.14 9.66
CA PRO A 207 7.60 13.72 8.51
C PRO A 207 9.07 13.44 8.85
N GLU A 208 9.58 14.03 9.94
CA GLU A 208 10.97 13.87 10.40
C GLU A 208 11.17 12.63 11.28
N THR A 209 10.10 12.04 11.79
CA THR A 209 10.14 10.82 12.60
C THR A 209 10.58 9.62 11.76
N ILE A 210 11.44 8.77 12.25
CA ILE A 210 11.79 7.50 11.60
C ILE A 210 10.73 6.46 12.01
N VAL A 211 10.05 5.87 11.04
CA VAL A 211 9.11 4.76 11.24
C VAL A 211 9.81 3.45 10.93
N ILE A 212 9.83 2.54 11.88
CA ILE A 212 10.52 1.25 11.82
C ILE A 212 9.47 0.13 11.85
N GLY A 213 9.65 -0.91 11.05
CA GLY A 213 8.83 -2.12 11.08
C GLY A 213 9.54 -3.32 10.47
N HIS A 214 8.90 -4.47 10.46
CA HIS A 214 9.37 -5.70 9.80
C HIS A 214 8.39 -6.10 8.70
N GLY A 215 8.75 -5.87 7.45
CA GLY A 215 7.80 -5.94 6.33
C GLY A 215 6.77 -4.81 6.39
N VAL A 216 7.19 -3.64 6.83
CA VAL A 216 6.38 -2.46 7.18
C VAL A 216 5.49 -1.93 6.04
N LYS A 217 5.73 -2.35 4.81
CA LYS A 217 4.87 -2.02 3.67
C LYS A 217 3.41 -2.43 3.93
N SER A 218 3.19 -3.58 4.55
CA SER A 218 1.84 -4.09 4.87
C SER A 218 1.12 -3.18 5.88
N ASP A 219 1.85 -2.72 6.92
CA ASP A 219 1.34 -1.82 7.97
C ASP A 219 0.93 -0.47 7.38
N LEU A 220 1.84 0.16 6.61
CA LEU A 220 1.57 1.43 5.94
C LEU A 220 0.40 1.31 4.96
N THR A 221 0.30 0.19 4.24
CA THR A 221 -0.80 -0.08 3.30
C THR A 221 -2.14 -0.21 4.05
N SER A 222 -2.20 -0.95 5.15
CA SER A 222 -3.42 -1.13 5.95
C SER A 222 -3.93 0.19 6.52
N LEU A 223 -3.04 1.12 6.81
CA LEU A 223 -3.30 2.49 7.27
C LEU A 223 -3.54 3.49 6.12
N ARG A 224 -3.36 3.11 4.85
CA ARG A 224 -3.35 4.01 3.68
C ARG A 224 -2.47 5.23 3.96
N TRP A 225 -1.24 4.97 4.40
CA TRP A 225 -0.32 5.98 4.90
C TRP A 225 0.94 6.05 4.04
N ILE A 226 1.38 7.28 3.72
CA ILE A 226 2.65 7.60 3.07
C ILE A 226 3.55 8.27 4.09
N HIS A 227 4.73 7.68 4.33
CA HIS A 227 5.72 8.23 5.24
C HIS A 227 7.10 8.30 4.57
N PRO A 228 7.85 9.42 4.69
CA PRO A 228 9.09 9.60 3.93
C PRO A 228 10.31 8.91 4.55
N ARG A 229 10.30 8.60 5.84
CA ARG A 229 11.45 8.05 6.58
C ARG A 229 11.13 6.71 7.20
N VAL A 230 11.39 5.64 6.47
CA VAL A 230 11.06 4.27 6.86
C VAL A 230 12.30 3.40 6.92
N ILE A 231 12.44 2.60 7.97
CA ILE A 231 13.41 1.52 8.06
C ILE A 231 12.62 0.20 8.13
N ASP A 232 12.84 -0.67 7.17
CA ASP A 232 12.27 -2.01 7.14
C ASP A 232 13.34 -3.04 7.52
N THR A 233 13.21 -3.64 8.69
CA THR A 233 14.19 -4.62 9.18
C THR A 233 14.22 -5.89 8.33
N LEU A 234 13.15 -6.22 7.60
CA LEU A 234 13.14 -7.31 6.64
C LEU A 234 14.13 -7.05 5.50
N ILE A 235 14.21 -5.79 5.01
CA ILE A 235 15.15 -5.38 3.97
C ILE A 235 16.58 -5.34 4.54
N VAL A 236 16.79 -4.71 5.70
CA VAL A 236 18.08 -4.62 6.38
C VAL A 236 18.72 -6.01 6.58
N GLU A 237 17.93 -6.99 7.01
CA GLU A 237 18.41 -8.37 7.21
C GLU A 237 18.58 -9.12 5.88
N GLY A 238 17.72 -8.85 4.88
CA GLY A 238 17.85 -9.44 3.54
C GLY A 238 19.13 -9.03 2.84
N ASP A 239 19.48 -7.75 2.88
CA ASP A 239 20.72 -7.20 2.29
C ASP A 239 21.97 -7.78 2.97
N ASN A 240 21.94 -7.96 4.30
CA ASN A 240 23.05 -8.55 5.07
C ASN A 240 23.34 -10.02 4.70
N HIS A 241 22.39 -10.72 4.08
CA HIS A 241 22.51 -12.17 3.78
C HIS A 241 22.56 -12.51 2.30
N GLY A 242 22.40 -11.52 1.40
CA GLY A 242 22.29 -11.78 -0.05
C GLY A 242 21.11 -12.68 -0.40
N ALA A 243 20.14 -12.81 0.49
CA ALA A 243 19.01 -13.70 0.32
C ALA A 243 17.89 -13.00 -0.47
N THR A 244 17.38 -13.67 -1.49
CA THR A 244 16.23 -13.19 -2.28
C THR A 244 14.89 -13.30 -1.51
N THR A 245 14.87 -14.03 -0.39
CA THR A 245 13.71 -14.19 0.50
C THR A 245 14.07 -13.75 1.91
N GLY A 246 13.35 -12.75 2.43
CA GLY A 246 13.55 -12.25 3.78
C GLY A 246 13.29 -13.32 4.85
N LEU A 247 14.10 -13.31 5.91
CA LEU A 247 13.90 -14.18 7.07
C LEU A 247 12.72 -13.68 7.90
N SER A 248 11.91 -14.62 8.44
CA SER A 248 10.81 -14.23 9.34
C SER A 248 11.34 -13.61 10.63
N LEU A 249 10.58 -12.66 11.19
CA LEU A 249 10.92 -12.01 12.46
C LEU A 249 11.20 -13.03 13.58
N LYS A 250 10.39 -14.10 13.63
CA LYS A 250 10.59 -15.20 14.59
C LYS A 250 11.98 -15.81 14.51
N LYS A 251 12.43 -16.13 13.29
CA LYS A 251 13.75 -16.73 13.05
C LYS A 251 14.87 -15.74 13.39
N LEU A 252 14.72 -14.48 12.99
CA LEU A 252 15.69 -13.44 13.31
C LEU A 252 15.78 -13.16 14.81
N ALA A 253 14.65 -13.13 15.53
CA ALA A 253 14.64 -12.98 16.98
C ALA A 253 15.36 -14.13 17.67
N GLU A 254 15.18 -15.36 17.21
CA GLU A 254 15.89 -16.53 17.77
C GLU A 254 17.38 -16.46 17.46
N GLU A 255 17.78 -16.24 16.21
CA GLU A 255 19.19 -16.28 15.77
C GLU A 255 20.02 -15.06 16.24
N ARG A 256 19.41 -13.84 16.27
CA ARG A 256 20.15 -12.60 16.58
C ARG A 256 20.01 -12.16 18.03
N LEU A 257 18.85 -12.40 18.61
CA LEU A 257 18.51 -11.92 19.96
C LEU A 257 18.45 -13.04 20.99
N GLY A 258 18.57 -14.33 20.60
CA GLY A 258 18.40 -15.47 21.49
C GLY A 258 17.00 -15.56 22.10
N ARG A 259 16.01 -14.93 21.46
CA ARG A 259 14.64 -14.81 21.98
C ARG A 259 13.65 -15.56 21.10
N VAL A 260 12.85 -16.43 21.72
CA VAL A 260 11.74 -17.14 21.03
C VAL A 260 10.46 -16.34 21.21
N ILE A 261 9.95 -15.79 20.13
CA ILE A 261 8.68 -15.06 20.03
C ILE A 261 7.59 -15.92 19.36
N GLN A 262 6.34 -15.46 19.39
CA GLN A 262 5.21 -16.12 18.72
C GLN A 262 5.03 -17.58 19.18
N LYS A 263 5.11 -17.81 20.50
CA LYS A 263 4.94 -19.15 21.11
C LYS A 263 3.48 -19.59 21.19
N GLY A 264 2.54 -18.63 21.12
CA GLY A 264 1.11 -18.84 21.28
C GLY A 264 0.38 -19.20 19.99
N ARG A 265 -0.95 -19.15 20.04
CA ARG A 265 -1.81 -19.18 18.86
C ARG A 265 -1.97 -17.76 18.33
N GLY A 266 -1.31 -17.46 17.20
CA GLY A 266 -1.30 -16.15 16.58
C GLY A 266 -0.15 -15.26 17.07
N HIS A 267 0.03 -14.15 16.36
CA HIS A 267 1.04 -13.13 16.68
C HIS A 267 0.52 -12.18 17.75
N ASP A 268 1.44 -11.55 18.47
CA ASP A 268 1.16 -10.42 19.34
C ASP A 268 1.94 -9.22 18.81
N SER A 269 1.25 -8.25 18.24
CA SER A 269 1.88 -7.08 17.62
C SER A 269 2.74 -6.26 18.60
N LEU A 270 2.53 -6.34 19.91
CA LEU A 270 3.41 -5.71 20.88
C LEU A 270 4.71 -6.50 21.07
N GLU A 271 4.64 -7.83 21.10
CA GLU A 271 5.81 -8.70 21.12
C GLU A 271 6.64 -8.50 19.83
N ASP A 272 5.97 -8.46 18.68
CA ASP A 272 6.60 -8.34 17.36
C ASP A 272 7.22 -6.94 17.17
N ALA A 273 6.55 -5.85 17.55
CA ALA A 273 7.12 -4.49 17.55
C ALA A 273 8.35 -4.39 18.46
N THR A 274 8.31 -5.03 19.65
CA THR A 274 9.46 -5.05 20.57
C THR A 274 10.64 -5.82 19.99
N ALA A 275 10.38 -6.99 19.39
CA ALA A 275 11.41 -7.78 18.72
C ALA A 275 12.02 -7.04 17.52
N THR A 276 11.19 -6.38 16.73
CA THR A 276 11.64 -5.53 15.58
C THR A 276 12.55 -4.40 16.06
N ARG A 277 12.18 -3.71 17.15
CA ARG A 277 12.99 -2.67 17.78
C ARG A 277 14.36 -3.20 18.19
N ASP A 278 14.38 -4.34 18.90
CA ASP A 278 15.61 -4.93 19.42
C ASP A 278 16.50 -5.45 18.29
N LEU A 279 15.91 -5.99 17.23
CA LEU A 279 16.63 -6.43 16.02
C LEU A 279 17.33 -5.26 15.32
N LEU A 280 16.63 -4.13 15.12
CA LEU A 280 17.28 -2.95 14.55
C LEU A 280 18.38 -2.43 15.47
N HIS A 281 18.16 -2.39 16.78
CA HIS A 281 19.18 -1.95 17.74
C HIS A 281 20.43 -2.83 17.69
N TRP A 282 20.26 -4.15 17.60
CA TRP A 282 21.37 -5.09 17.41
C TRP A 282 22.17 -4.80 16.13
N ASN A 283 21.50 -4.52 15.01
CA ASN A 283 22.16 -4.13 13.76
C ASN A 283 22.93 -2.82 13.89
N VAL A 284 22.35 -1.79 14.51
CA VAL A 284 23.01 -0.49 14.73
C VAL A 284 24.26 -0.65 15.58
N VAL A 285 24.20 -1.39 16.68
CA VAL A 285 25.35 -1.63 17.55
C VAL A 285 26.48 -2.35 16.81
N ARG A 286 26.16 -3.31 15.95
CA ARG A 286 27.17 -4.01 15.12
C ARG A 286 27.83 -3.07 14.10
N MET A 287 27.05 -2.23 13.44
CA MET A 287 27.58 -1.26 12.47
C MET A 287 28.56 -0.30 13.15
N VAL A 288 28.18 0.25 14.30
CA VAL A 288 29.04 1.18 15.06
C VAL A 288 30.35 0.49 15.50
N LYS A 289 30.29 -0.71 16.05
CA LYS A 289 31.50 -1.46 16.47
C LYS A 289 32.36 -1.91 15.31
N GLY A 290 31.77 -2.20 14.13
CA GLY A 290 32.49 -2.58 12.93
C GLY A 290 33.22 -1.42 12.22
N THR A 291 32.86 -0.17 12.55
CA THR A 291 33.52 1.04 12.04
C THR A 291 34.69 1.51 12.94
N GLU A 292 34.83 0.91 14.13
CA GLU A 292 35.95 1.21 15.07
C GLU A 292 37.16 0.24 14.91
N ALA A 293 37.04 -0.73 13.96
CA ALA A 293 38.10 -1.70 13.64
C ALA A 293 38.74 -1.40 12.28
#